data_027b74879daf84c4a08a23a275afcfdb
#
_entry.id   027b74879daf84c4a08a23a275afcfdb
#
_cell.length_a   1.000
_cell.length_b   1.000
_cell.length_c   1.000
_cell.angle_alpha   90.00
_cell.angle_beta   90.00
_cell.angle_gamma   90.00
#
_symmetry.space_group_name_H-M   'P 1'
#
loop_
_entity.id
_entity.type
_entity.pdbx_description
1 polymer ?
#
loop_
_entity_poly.entity_id
_entity_poly.type
_entity_poly.pdbx_seq_one_letter_code
_entity_poly.pdbx_strand_id
1 'polypeptide(L)'
;KNAYCSYDKHQKGAMIETIAVHPDYQSKGIGQKLLEVAEERLKLKGIDYLEVWTREDDASNHWYLKNGFSQFNSYFHVFTSGDIKTSNPHFHPIFTFGHVTDRKQIDETVVDRIYECRGYVKNLMEDLS
;
A
#
# COMPACT_ATOMS: atom_id res chain seq x y z
N LYS A 1 15.02 4.17 -10.72
CA LYS A 1 14.74 4.57 -9.34
C LYS A 1 13.26 4.41 -9.08
N ASN A 2 12.91 3.59 -8.11
CA ASN A 2 11.52 3.44 -7.73
C ASN A 2 11.01 4.77 -7.19
N ALA A 3 10.04 5.38 -7.87
CA ALA A 3 9.48 6.69 -7.49
C ALA A 3 8.82 6.67 -6.10
N TYR A 4 8.60 5.48 -5.54
CA TYR A 4 7.94 5.30 -4.27
C TYR A 4 8.89 5.26 -3.08
N CYS A 5 10.18 5.18 -3.29
CA CYS A 5 11.12 5.03 -2.21
C CYS A 5 12.03 6.26 -2.10
N SER A 6 11.86 7.00 -1.02
CA SER A 6 12.76 8.10 -0.66
C SER A 6 13.98 7.63 0.14
N TYR A 7 14.12 6.32 0.30
CA TYR A 7 15.19 5.73 1.08
C TYR A 7 16.49 5.56 0.28
N ASP A 8 17.59 5.52 1.01
CA ASP A 8 18.87 5.22 0.43
C ASP A 8 18.84 3.83 -0.23
N LYS A 9 19.45 3.72 -1.41
CA LYS A 9 19.58 2.45 -2.15
C LYS A 9 20.30 1.34 -1.38
N HIS A 10 21.00 1.67 -0.30
CA HIS A 10 21.68 0.71 0.57
C HIS A 10 20.78 0.18 1.68
N GLN A 11 19.61 0.77 1.89
CA GLN A 11 18.65 0.29 2.87
C GLN A 11 17.90 -0.92 2.35
N LYS A 12 17.67 -1.88 3.26
CA LYS A 12 16.92 -3.10 2.96
C LYS A 12 15.53 -2.99 3.53
N GLY A 13 14.54 -3.15 2.66
CA GLY A 13 13.14 -3.09 3.05
C GLY A 13 12.43 -4.42 2.97
N ALA A 14 11.39 -4.56 3.75
CA ALA A 14 10.42 -5.63 3.65
C ALA A 14 9.02 -5.04 3.49
N MET A 15 8.14 -5.79 2.87
CA MET A 15 6.76 -5.38 2.64
C MET A 15 5.80 -6.33 3.35
N ILE A 16 4.82 -5.75 4.04
CA ILE A 16 3.67 -6.51 4.52
C ILE A 16 2.69 -6.64 3.37
N GLU A 17 2.49 -7.85 2.89
CA GLU A 17 1.47 -8.12 1.87
C GLU A 17 0.09 -8.27 2.50
N THR A 18 0.02 -8.97 3.62
CA THR A 18 -1.23 -9.21 4.32
C THR A 18 -0.99 -9.35 5.82
N ILE A 19 -1.84 -8.70 6.60
CA ILE A 19 -2.00 -8.94 8.02
C ILE A 19 -3.50 -9.01 8.32
N ALA A 20 -3.93 -10.06 9.00
CA ALA A 20 -5.34 -10.27 9.30
C ALA A 20 -5.53 -10.97 10.64
N VAL A 21 -6.59 -10.58 11.32
CA VAL A 21 -7.03 -11.22 12.58
C VAL A 21 -8.48 -11.62 12.39
N HIS A 22 -8.80 -12.86 12.74
CA HIS A 22 -10.17 -13.36 12.65
C HIS A 22 -11.12 -12.44 13.44
N PRO A 23 -12.33 -12.13 12.93
CA PRO A 23 -13.26 -11.19 13.58
C PRO A 23 -13.52 -11.47 15.07
N ASP A 24 -13.61 -12.74 15.46
CA ASP A 24 -13.87 -13.12 16.84
C ASP A 24 -12.70 -12.78 17.80
N TYR A 25 -11.52 -12.51 17.27
CA TYR A 25 -10.31 -12.23 18.04
C TYR A 25 -9.78 -10.81 17.82
N GLN A 26 -10.50 -9.97 17.08
CA GLN A 26 -10.12 -8.58 16.87
C GLN A 26 -10.27 -7.75 18.15
N SER A 27 -9.61 -6.60 18.17
CA SER A 27 -9.62 -5.64 19.30
C SER A 27 -9.06 -6.20 20.61
N LYS A 28 -8.20 -7.24 20.52
CA LYS A 28 -7.52 -7.85 21.67
C LYS A 28 -5.99 -7.65 21.63
N GLY A 29 -5.50 -6.80 20.74
CA GLY A 29 -4.08 -6.53 20.58
C GLY A 29 -3.29 -7.60 19.81
N ILE A 30 -3.96 -8.56 19.18
CA ILE A 30 -3.29 -9.65 18.45
C ILE A 30 -2.54 -9.12 17.22
N GLY A 31 -3.15 -8.20 16.45
CA GLY A 31 -2.50 -7.59 15.29
C GLY A 31 -1.24 -6.85 15.67
N GLN A 32 -1.27 -6.08 16.75
CA GLN A 32 -0.10 -5.38 17.27
C GLN A 32 1.00 -6.37 17.70
N LYS A 33 0.62 -7.46 18.35
CA LYS A 33 1.55 -8.51 18.76
C LYS A 33 2.23 -9.19 17.57
N LEU A 34 1.47 -9.48 16.52
CA LEU A 34 2.00 -10.03 15.27
C LEU A 34 3.00 -9.07 14.63
N LEU A 35 2.68 -7.79 14.61
CA LEU A 35 3.58 -6.76 14.07
C LEU A 35 4.87 -6.68 14.87
N GLU A 36 4.79 -6.66 16.19
CA GLU A 36 5.97 -6.62 17.07
C GLU A 36 6.91 -7.81 16.83
N VAL A 37 6.34 -9.02 16.73
CA VAL A 37 7.13 -10.23 16.45
C VAL A 37 7.78 -10.15 15.07
N ALA A 38 7.03 -9.70 14.06
CA ALA A 38 7.56 -9.52 12.71
C ALA A 38 8.71 -8.52 12.69
N GLU A 39 8.55 -7.37 13.37
CA GLU A 39 9.59 -6.34 13.46
C GLU A 39 10.86 -6.86 14.11
N GLU A 40 10.74 -7.59 15.20
CA GLU A 40 11.91 -8.18 15.88
C GLU A 40 12.68 -9.14 14.96
N ARG A 41 11.96 -9.99 14.25
CA ARG A 41 12.56 -10.94 13.31
C ARG A 41 13.25 -10.24 12.14
N LEU A 42 12.62 -9.20 11.62
CA LEU A 42 13.18 -8.42 10.51
C LEU A 42 14.45 -7.66 10.94
N LYS A 43 14.45 -7.09 12.14
CA LYS A 43 15.64 -6.44 12.71
C LYS A 43 16.82 -7.40 12.80
N LEU A 44 16.56 -8.63 13.26
CA LEU A 44 17.60 -9.67 13.35
C LEU A 44 18.15 -10.07 11.99
N LYS A 45 17.37 -9.90 10.92
CA LYS A 45 17.80 -10.16 9.55
C LYS A 45 18.46 -8.95 8.87
N GLY A 46 18.62 -7.85 9.58
CA GLY A 46 19.21 -6.63 9.05
C GLY A 46 18.27 -5.83 8.13
N ILE A 47 16.99 -5.98 8.28
CA ILE A 47 15.99 -5.21 7.53
C ILE A 47 15.81 -3.84 8.19
N ASP A 48 15.89 -2.78 7.39
CA ASP A 48 15.94 -1.41 7.88
C ASP A 48 14.58 -0.75 7.98
N TYR A 49 13.63 -1.13 7.12
CA TYR A 49 12.30 -0.54 7.12
C TYR A 49 11.23 -1.54 6.66
N LEU A 50 10.01 -1.24 7.04
CA LEU A 50 8.81 -2.02 6.72
C LEU A 50 7.83 -1.15 5.96
N GLU A 51 7.34 -1.64 4.82
CA GLU A 51 6.42 -0.95 3.93
C GLU A 51 5.08 -1.68 3.87
N VAL A 52 3.98 -0.95 3.76
CA VAL A 52 2.65 -1.50 3.56
C VAL A 52 1.81 -0.57 2.70
N TRP A 53 0.95 -1.14 1.89
CA TRP A 53 0.00 -0.40 1.08
C TRP A 53 -1.43 -0.75 1.47
N THR A 54 -2.26 0.28 1.59
CA THR A 54 -3.67 0.14 1.96
C THR A 54 -4.56 0.75 0.88
N ARG A 55 -5.82 0.39 0.91
CA ARG A 55 -6.88 1.09 0.14
C ARG A 55 -7.61 2.10 1.03
N GLU A 56 -8.76 2.57 0.57
CA GLU A 56 -9.64 3.49 1.30
C GLU A 56 -10.32 2.78 2.47
N ASP A 57 -9.54 2.28 3.40
CA ASP A 57 -10.01 1.67 4.64
C ASP A 57 -9.48 2.50 5.80
N ASP A 58 -10.36 3.34 6.35
CA ASP A 58 -10.00 4.24 7.44
C ASP A 58 -9.48 3.50 8.67
N ALA A 59 -10.05 2.34 8.97
CA ALA A 59 -9.62 1.53 10.10
C ALA A 59 -8.18 1.05 9.93
N SER A 60 -7.84 0.51 8.76
CA SER A 60 -6.48 0.07 8.46
C SER A 60 -5.50 1.24 8.44
N ASN A 61 -5.87 2.34 7.78
CA ASN A 61 -5.02 3.53 7.72
C ASN A 61 -4.73 4.07 9.12
N HIS A 62 -5.74 4.16 9.97
CA HIS A 62 -5.60 4.59 11.36
C HIS A 62 -4.71 3.64 12.17
N TRP A 63 -4.89 2.34 11.98
CA TRP A 63 -4.13 1.31 12.68
C TRP A 63 -2.63 1.40 12.36
N TYR A 64 -2.27 1.58 11.09
CA TYR A 64 -0.87 1.74 10.71
C TYR A 64 -0.25 3.00 11.31
N LEU A 65 -0.95 4.13 11.25
CA LEU A 65 -0.48 5.38 11.86
C LEU A 65 -0.29 5.22 13.37
N LYS A 66 -1.23 4.57 14.04
CA LYS A 66 -1.15 4.31 15.48
C LYS A 66 0.03 3.42 15.84
N ASN A 67 0.43 2.51 14.98
CA ASN A 67 1.53 1.59 15.20
C ASN A 67 2.88 2.08 14.68
N GLY A 68 3.03 3.36 14.45
CA GLY A 68 4.31 4.00 14.16
C GLY A 68 4.68 4.08 12.69
N PHE A 69 3.75 3.79 11.80
CA PHE A 69 3.95 3.99 10.37
C PHE A 69 3.68 5.43 9.97
N SER A 70 4.35 5.89 8.94
CA SER A 70 4.14 7.20 8.34
C SER A 70 3.78 7.05 6.87
N GLN A 71 2.82 7.83 6.40
CA GLN A 71 2.48 7.84 4.99
C GLN A 71 3.62 8.46 4.19
N PHE A 72 4.06 7.77 3.13
CA PHE A 72 5.14 8.30 2.27
C PHE A 72 4.69 8.54 0.84
N ASN A 73 3.60 7.93 0.41
CA ASN A 73 3.08 8.09 -0.94
C ASN A 73 1.61 7.69 -1.03
N SER A 74 0.98 8.05 -2.14
CA SER A 74 -0.36 7.59 -2.48
C SER A 74 -0.52 7.57 -4.00
N TYR A 75 -1.45 6.76 -4.49
CA TYR A 75 -1.86 6.75 -5.89
C TYR A 75 -3.31 6.30 -5.97
N PHE A 76 -3.90 6.42 -7.15
CA PHE A 76 -5.28 6.03 -7.39
C PHE A 76 -5.34 4.83 -8.31
N HIS A 77 -6.06 3.80 -7.89
CA HIS A 77 -6.48 2.72 -8.78
C HIS A 77 -7.75 3.15 -9.49
N VAL A 78 -7.74 3.11 -10.81
CA VAL A 78 -8.83 3.56 -11.65
C VAL A 78 -9.31 2.39 -12.49
N PHE A 79 -10.63 2.14 -12.44
CA PHE A 79 -11.28 1.13 -13.25
C PHE A 79 -12.24 1.80 -14.23
N THR A 80 -12.16 1.44 -15.48
CA THR A 80 -13.06 1.94 -16.52
C THR A 80 -13.54 0.78 -17.39
N SER A 81 -14.84 0.73 -17.68
CA SER A 81 -15.41 -0.11 -18.72
C SER A 81 -15.20 0.63 -20.05
N GLY A 82 -13.98 0.53 -20.55
CA GLY A 82 -13.60 1.55 -21.43
C GLY A 82 -13.61 1.27 -22.89
N ASP A 83 -13.53 2.34 -23.60
CA ASP A 83 -13.34 2.44 -25.02
C ASP A 83 -11.85 2.32 -25.37
N ILE A 84 -11.20 1.21 -25.02
CA ILE A 84 -9.88 0.95 -25.56
C ILE A 84 -10.06 0.56 -27.01
N LYS A 85 -9.65 1.45 -27.89
CA LYS A 85 -9.65 1.17 -29.32
C LYS A 85 -8.56 0.18 -29.64
N THR A 86 -8.92 -0.93 -30.23
CA THR A 86 -7.99 -1.94 -30.73
C THR A 86 -8.25 -2.23 -32.18
N SER A 87 -7.19 -2.45 -32.95
CA SER A 87 -7.25 -2.90 -34.34
C SER A 87 -7.48 -4.41 -34.47
N ASN A 88 -7.39 -5.15 -33.37
CA ASN A 88 -7.61 -6.59 -33.38
C ASN A 88 -9.11 -6.90 -33.22
N PRO A 89 -9.79 -7.46 -34.26
CA PRO A 89 -11.23 -7.73 -34.20
C PRO A 89 -11.60 -8.86 -33.21
N HIS A 90 -10.65 -9.61 -32.73
CA HIS A 90 -10.86 -10.68 -31.77
C HIS A 90 -10.59 -10.27 -30.33
N PHE A 91 -10.14 -9.02 -30.11
CA PHE A 91 -9.86 -8.50 -28.78
C PHE A 91 -11.00 -7.58 -28.34
N HIS A 92 -11.69 -7.95 -27.27
CA HIS A 92 -12.82 -7.21 -26.73
C HIS A 92 -12.53 -6.81 -25.27
N PRO A 93 -12.06 -5.58 -25.01
CA PRO A 93 -11.80 -5.14 -23.64
C PRO A 93 -13.09 -5.11 -22.83
N ILE A 94 -13.10 -5.77 -21.67
CA ILE A 94 -14.24 -5.76 -20.77
C ILE A 94 -14.12 -4.59 -19.79
N PHE A 95 -12.93 -4.41 -19.25
CA PHE A 95 -12.62 -3.25 -18.43
C PHE A 95 -11.11 -2.99 -18.49
N THR A 96 -10.72 -1.77 -18.13
CA THR A 96 -9.32 -1.39 -17.99
C THR A 96 -9.05 -1.00 -16.55
N PHE A 97 -7.92 -1.46 -16.04
CA PHE A 97 -7.39 -1.09 -14.73
C PHE A 97 -6.15 -0.24 -14.93
N GLY A 98 -6.12 0.92 -14.31
CA GLY A 98 -5.01 1.85 -14.43
C GLY A 98 -4.55 2.39 -13.09
N HIS A 99 -3.38 2.97 -13.10
CA HIS A 99 -2.71 3.58 -11.95
C HIS A 99 -2.46 5.04 -12.27
N VAL A 100 -3.02 5.94 -11.47
CA VAL A 100 -2.88 7.39 -11.66
C VAL A 100 -2.34 8.01 -10.38
N THR A 101 -1.30 8.81 -10.51
CA THR A 101 -0.65 9.46 -9.37
C THR A 101 -1.24 10.82 -9.03
N ASP A 102 -1.82 11.50 -10.01
CA ASP A 102 -2.47 12.80 -9.82
C ASP A 102 -3.97 12.70 -10.11
N ARG A 103 -4.79 12.86 -9.08
CA ARG A 103 -6.24 12.81 -9.20
C ARG A 103 -6.79 13.81 -10.22
N LYS A 104 -6.14 14.94 -10.42
CA LYS A 104 -6.56 15.96 -11.39
C LYS A 104 -6.52 15.48 -12.84
N GLN A 105 -5.75 14.42 -13.10
CA GLN A 105 -5.63 13.83 -14.44
C GLN A 105 -6.68 12.77 -14.70
N ILE A 106 -7.56 12.49 -13.74
CA ILE A 106 -8.63 11.51 -13.88
C ILE A 106 -9.88 12.21 -14.39
N ASP A 107 -10.36 11.78 -15.54
CA ASP A 107 -11.67 12.19 -16.03
C ASP A 107 -12.74 11.31 -15.37
N GLU A 108 -13.37 11.83 -14.32
CA GLU A 108 -14.36 11.09 -13.54
C GLU A 108 -15.61 10.71 -14.33
N THR A 109 -15.85 11.32 -15.50
CA THR A 109 -17.00 11.02 -16.34
C THR A 109 -16.87 9.68 -17.07
N VAL A 110 -15.63 9.18 -17.25
CA VAL A 110 -15.35 7.93 -17.97
C VAL A 110 -14.86 6.81 -17.06
N VAL A 111 -14.81 7.05 -15.76
CA VAL A 111 -14.27 6.12 -14.78
C VAL A 111 -15.40 5.50 -13.96
N ASP A 112 -15.41 4.16 -13.84
CA ASP A 112 -16.41 3.44 -13.06
C ASP A 112 -16.09 3.44 -11.57
N ARG A 113 -14.82 3.29 -11.22
CA ARG A 113 -14.35 3.22 -9.83
C ARG A 113 -12.99 3.87 -9.67
N ILE A 114 -12.80 4.57 -8.55
CA ILE A 114 -11.53 5.15 -8.13
C ILE A 114 -11.29 4.74 -6.69
N TYR A 115 -10.09 4.23 -6.41
CA TYR A 115 -9.66 3.92 -5.05
C TYR A 115 -8.33 4.60 -4.78
N GLU A 116 -8.24 5.33 -3.68
CA GLU A 116 -6.96 5.83 -3.20
C GLU A 116 -6.19 4.72 -2.48
N CYS A 117 -4.95 4.51 -2.90
CA CYS A 117 -4.03 3.61 -2.24
C CYS A 117 -2.95 4.44 -1.54
N ARG A 118 -2.74 4.18 -0.25
CA ARG A 118 -1.74 4.88 0.55
C ARG A 118 -0.63 3.95 0.94
N GLY A 119 0.60 4.41 0.76
CA GLY A 119 1.80 3.70 1.18
C GLY A 119 2.28 4.22 2.52
N TYR A 120 2.53 3.32 3.44
CA TYR A 120 3.06 3.61 4.77
C TYR A 120 4.39 2.93 4.98
N VAL A 121 5.24 3.56 5.75
CA VAL A 121 6.56 3.05 6.05
C VAL A 121 6.85 3.21 7.54
N LYS A 122 7.57 2.24 8.10
CA LYS A 122 8.07 2.30 9.45
C LYS A 122 9.56 1.98 9.45
N ASN A 123 10.34 2.87 10.02
CA ASN A 123 11.78 2.66 10.20
C ASN A 123 11.99 1.67 11.34
N LEU A 124 12.75 0.61 11.08
CA LEU A 124 13.10 -0.42 12.07
C LEU A 124 14.46 -0.22 12.70
N MET A 125 15.28 0.67 12.14
CA MET A 125 16.57 1.00 12.71
C MET A 125 16.38 1.82 13.98
N GLU A 126 17.11 1.47 15.02
CA GLU A 126 17.14 2.30 16.20
C GLU A 126 17.81 3.63 15.86
N ASP A 127 17.19 4.72 16.32
CA ASP A 127 17.76 6.03 16.19
C ASP A 127 18.94 6.11 17.15
N LEU A 128 20.15 6.11 16.61
CA LEU A 128 21.38 6.20 17.38
C LEU A 128 21.74 7.64 17.76
N SER A 129 20.74 8.48 17.81
CA SER A 129 20.93 9.86 18.23
C SER A 129 21.26 9.98 19.73
#